data_5c5a047140fc8a0446442a0e690f885c
#
_entry.id   5c5a047140fc8a0446442a0e690f885c
#
_cell.length_a   1.000
_cell.length_b   1.000
_cell.length_c   1.000
_cell.angle_alpha   90.00
_cell.angle_beta   90.00
_cell.angle_gamma   90.00
#
_symmetry.space_group_name_H-M   'P 1'
#
loop_
_entity.id
_entity.type
_entity.pdbx_description
1 polymer ?
#
loop_
_entity_poly.entity_id
_entity_poly.type
_entity_poly.pdbx_seq_one_letter_code
_entity_poly.pdbx_strand_id
1 'polypeptide(L)'
;RSLVGSEMCIRDSDELNMSVNFNKSIYTPATYDTIAGNSRHFWHNYWTTGKFLNSDNKELMRRVILSQYLLVINDSGYIPPAETGLTCNSWYGKAHLEMHYWHMAWAPLWGHPELLTRSFDWYIDILDEAKKNASRNGYKGARWTKMVSYTGSDCPSKIAPLLVWQQPHIINMLQIVIDNNTSDDFDVKAYMSKYWILVKETAVFIADYLVYDPMSDIYNIEAVSYTHLR
;
A
#
# COMPACT_ATOMS: atom_id res chain seq x y z
N ARG A 1 -34.88 -4.38 3.32
CA ARG A 1 -35.40 -5.10 4.50
C ARG A 1 -35.35 -4.16 5.68
N SER A 2 -36.51 -3.96 6.33
CA SER A 2 -36.75 -3.03 7.41
C SER A 2 -35.90 -3.39 8.64
N LEU A 3 -35.28 -2.37 9.27
CA LEU A 3 -34.53 -2.45 10.53
C LEU A 3 -35.42 -2.74 11.78
N VAL A 4 -36.70 -3.05 11.58
CA VAL A 4 -37.68 -3.26 12.66
C VAL A 4 -37.33 -4.46 13.54
N GLY A 5 -36.62 -5.46 13.03
CA GLY A 5 -36.18 -6.61 13.83
C GLY A 5 -35.00 -6.34 14.77
N SER A 6 -34.17 -5.35 14.47
CA SER A 6 -33.01 -4.98 15.28
C SER A 6 -33.39 -4.08 16.47
N GLU A 7 -34.42 -3.24 16.33
CA GLU A 7 -34.91 -2.40 17.43
C GLU A 7 -35.60 -3.20 18.56
N MET A 8 -36.26 -4.31 18.24
CA MET A 8 -36.88 -5.17 19.26
C MET A 8 -35.83 -5.90 20.11
N CYS A 9 -34.72 -6.33 19.53
CA CYS A 9 -33.62 -6.98 20.27
C CYS A 9 -32.89 -6.02 21.22
N ILE A 10 -32.85 -4.73 20.90
CA ILE A 10 -32.21 -3.69 21.73
C ILE A 10 -33.04 -3.38 23.00
N ARG A 11 -34.35 -3.59 22.97
CA ARG A 11 -35.25 -3.27 24.10
C ARG A 11 -35.25 -4.32 25.21
N ASP A 12 -34.90 -5.56 24.88
CA ASP A 12 -35.09 -6.69 25.80
C ASP A 12 -33.75 -7.30 26.27
N SER A 13 -32.61 -6.70 25.92
CA SER A 13 -31.27 -7.18 26.30
C SER A 13 -30.38 -6.03 26.75
N ASP A 14 -29.71 -6.22 27.88
CA ASP A 14 -28.69 -5.29 28.39
C ASP A 14 -27.40 -5.31 27.53
N GLU A 15 -27.29 -6.27 26.62
CA GLU A 15 -26.14 -6.42 25.72
C GLU A 15 -26.59 -6.59 24.28
N LEU A 16 -25.99 -5.81 23.36
CA LEU A 16 -26.13 -5.95 21.92
C LEU A 16 -24.81 -6.47 21.30
N ASN A 17 -24.85 -7.70 20.82
CA ASN A 17 -23.75 -8.26 20.03
C ASN A 17 -24.07 -8.17 18.54
N MET A 18 -23.31 -7.35 17.80
CA MET A 18 -23.43 -7.20 16.35
C MET A 18 -22.13 -7.56 15.68
N SER A 19 -22.20 -8.37 14.63
CA SER A 19 -21.07 -8.67 13.74
C SER A 19 -21.42 -8.36 12.31
N VAL A 20 -20.50 -7.69 11.61
CA VAL A 20 -20.61 -7.39 10.18
C VAL A 20 -19.46 -8.07 9.46
N ASN A 21 -19.79 -8.88 8.44
CA ASN A 21 -18.81 -9.63 7.67
C ASN A 21 -18.96 -9.35 6.19
N PHE A 22 -17.85 -8.99 5.52
CA PHE A 22 -17.78 -8.77 4.08
C PHE A 22 -17.06 -9.96 3.43
N ASN A 23 -17.77 -11.07 3.19
CA ASN A 23 -17.20 -12.27 2.60
C ASN A 23 -18.11 -12.83 1.51
N LYS A 24 -17.53 -13.60 0.58
CA LYS A 24 -18.27 -14.32 -0.48
C LYS A 24 -18.99 -15.57 0.02
N SER A 25 -18.61 -16.08 1.18
CA SER A 25 -19.17 -17.28 1.83
C SER A 25 -19.74 -16.97 3.21
N ILE A 26 -20.64 -17.81 3.69
CA ILE A 26 -21.17 -17.74 5.04
C ILE A 26 -19.99 -18.00 6.00
N TYR A 27 -19.77 -17.07 6.90
CA TYR A 27 -18.71 -17.14 7.89
C TYR A 27 -19.31 -17.00 9.29
N THR A 28 -18.87 -17.83 10.22
CA THR A 28 -19.22 -17.68 11.63
C THR A 28 -18.40 -16.54 12.22
N PRO A 29 -19.00 -15.45 12.68
CA PRO A 29 -18.26 -14.33 13.24
C PRO A 29 -17.46 -14.76 14.47
N ALA A 30 -16.22 -14.25 14.59
CA ALA A 30 -15.48 -14.40 15.84
C ALA A 30 -16.17 -13.61 16.96
N THR A 31 -16.06 -14.10 18.19
CA THR A 31 -16.58 -13.38 19.35
C THR A 31 -15.80 -12.08 19.58
N TYR A 32 -16.44 -11.12 20.27
CA TYR A 32 -15.75 -9.89 20.67
C TYR A 32 -14.46 -10.17 21.44
N ASP A 33 -14.46 -11.10 22.38
CA ASP A 33 -13.28 -11.45 23.19
C ASP A 33 -12.14 -11.99 22.32
N THR A 34 -12.46 -12.80 21.31
CA THR A 34 -11.47 -13.30 20.34
C THR A 34 -10.85 -12.15 19.55
N ILE A 35 -11.68 -11.25 19.02
CA ILE A 35 -11.21 -10.09 18.24
C ILE A 35 -10.37 -9.16 19.12
N ALA A 36 -10.85 -8.84 20.32
CA ALA A 36 -10.13 -7.99 21.27
C ALA A 36 -8.83 -8.63 21.75
N GLY A 37 -8.82 -9.97 21.95
CA GLY A 37 -7.63 -10.74 22.28
C GLY A 37 -6.59 -10.70 21.17
N ASN A 38 -6.99 -10.94 19.94
CA ASN A 38 -6.10 -10.87 18.78
C ASN A 38 -5.53 -9.46 18.57
N SER A 39 -6.33 -8.43 18.74
CA SER A 39 -5.89 -7.05 18.65
C SER A 39 -4.85 -6.70 19.74
N ARG A 40 -5.11 -7.09 21.00
CA ARG A 40 -4.11 -6.91 22.08
C ARG A 40 -2.80 -7.66 21.80
N HIS A 41 -2.90 -8.89 21.31
CA HIS A 41 -1.72 -9.68 20.95
C HIS A 41 -0.92 -9.04 19.82
N PHE A 42 -1.60 -8.60 18.76
CA PHE A 42 -0.96 -7.89 17.65
C PHE A 42 -0.20 -6.64 18.13
N TRP A 43 -0.85 -5.76 18.90
CA TRP A 43 -0.22 -4.53 19.37
C TRP A 43 0.89 -4.78 20.41
N HIS A 44 0.74 -5.80 21.24
CA HIS A 44 1.82 -6.20 22.14
C HIS A 44 3.06 -6.63 21.33
N ASN A 45 2.90 -7.52 20.37
CA ASN A 45 4.01 -7.96 19.52
C ASN A 45 4.62 -6.79 18.75
N TYR A 46 3.77 -5.96 18.13
CA TYR A 46 4.22 -4.78 17.38
C TYR A 46 5.15 -3.89 18.22
N TRP A 47 4.73 -3.50 19.41
CA TRP A 47 5.52 -2.61 20.25
C TRP A 47 6.71 -3.26 20.95
N THR A 48 6.78 -4.59 21.01
CA THR A 48 7.88 -5.31 21.67
C THR A 48 8.93 -5.82 20.69
N THR A 49 8.64 -5.95 19.40
CA THR A 49 9.56 -6.47 18.38
C THR A 49 10.17 -5.39 17.51
N GLY A 50 9.51 -4.26 17.37
CA GLY A 50 9.99 -3.14 16.56
C GLY A 50 11.05 -2.27 17.23
N LYS A 51 11.54 -1.31 16.47
CA LYS A 51 12.43 -0.27 16.98
C LYS A 51 11.62 0.77 17.77
N PHE A 52 12.25 1.34 18.77
CA PHE A 52 11.62 2.33 19.65
C PHE A 52 12.48 3.59 19.77
N LEU A 53 11.83 4.75 19.71
CA LEU A 53 12.47 6.03 20.00
C LEU A 53 12.30 6.34 21.50
N ASN A 54 13.43 6.41 22.23
CA ASN A 54 13.44 6.93 23.59
C ASN A 54 13.89 8.39 23.58
N SER A 55 13.08 9.28 24.12
CA SER A 55 13.36 10.71 24.17
C SER A 55 12.75 11.34 25.41
N ASP A 56 13.42 12.34 25.97
CA ASP A 56 12.87 13.16 27.07
C ASP A 56 11.70 14.05 26.59
N ASN A 57 11.58 14.26 25.28
CA ASN A 57 10.48 14.99 24.70
C ASN A 57 9.24 14.08 24.58
N LYS A 58 8.36 14.13 25.59
CA LYS A 58 7.15 13.31 25.67
C LYS A 58 6.19 13.59 24.52
N GLU A 59 6.11 14.82 24.01
CA GLU A 59 5.24 15.17 22.89
C GLU A 59 5.75 14.57 21.57
N LEU A 60 7.06 14.56 21.35
CA LEU A 60 7.67 13.88 20.21
C LEU A 60 7.36 12.38 20.25
N MET A 61 7.56 11.73 21.40
CA MET A 61 7.25 10.31 21.57
C MET A 61 5.77 10.01 21.30
N ARG A 62 4.89 10.83 21.86
CA ARG A 62 3.44 10.70 21.64
C ARG A 62 3.10 10.78 20.14
N ARG A 63 3.67 11.73 19.41
CA ARG A 63 3.44 11.91 17.97
C ARG A 63 3.96 10.73 17.16
N VAL A 64 5.16 10.24 17.45
CA VAL A 64 5.74 9.08 16.76
C VAL A 64 4.86 7.84 16.96
N ILE A 65 4.48 7.54 18.20
CA ILE A 65 3.63 6.40 18.53
C ILE A 65 2.27 6.52 17.83
N LEU A 66 1.65 7.69 17.91
CA LEU A 66 0.34 7.93 17.28
C LEU A 66 0.42 7.82 15.75
N SER A 67 1.47 8.36 15.12
CA SER A 67 1.66 8.26 13.66
C SER A 67 1.82 6.82 13.22
N GLN A 68 2.66 6.03 13.89
CA GLN A 68 2.81 4.60 13.59
C GLN A 68 1.48 3.86 13.76
N TYR A 69 0.78 4.08 14.87
CA TYR A 69 -0.53 3.47 15.11
C TYR A 69 -1.52 3.78 13.98
N LEU A 70 -1.65 5.06 13.60
CA LEU A 70 -2.58 5.48 12.56
C LEU A 70 -2.21 4.92 11.18
N LEU A 71 -0.93 4.90 10.81
CA LEU A 71 -0.49 4.33 9.54
C LEU A 71 -0.73 2.82 9.50
N VAL A 72 -0.45 2.11 10.59
CA VAL A 72 -0.71 0.66 10.65
C VAL A 72 -2.19 0.35 10.47
N ILE A 73 -3.09 1.02 11.18
CA ILE A 73 -4.53 0.72 11.08
C ILE A 73 -5.17 1.16 9.77
N ASN A 74 -4.62 2.18 9.10
CA ASN A 74 -5.20 2.74 7.88
C ASN A 74 -4.56 2.18 6.60
N ASP A 75 -3.27 1.85 6.62
CA ASP A 75 -2.50 1.71 5.39
C ASP A 75 -1.81 0.35 5.22
N SER A 76 -1.72 -0.49 6.27
CA SER A 76 -0.99 -1.75 6.22
C SER A 76 -1.79 -2.95 5.68
N GLY A 77 -2.68 -2.74 4.71
CA GLY A 77 -3.46 -3.80 4.09
C GLY A 77 -2.67 -4.66 3.08
N TYR A 78 -3.36 -5.67 2.52
CA TYR A 78 -2.81 -6.50 1.43
C TYR A 78 -2.88 -5.81 0.06
N ILE A 79 -3.60 -4.71 -0.04
CA ILE A 79 -3.73 -3.89 -1.23
C ILE A 79 -3.41 -2.45 -0.82
N PRO A 80 -2.66 -1.69 -1.63
CA PRO A 80 -2.44 -0.28 -1.34
C PRO A 80 -3.77 0.44 -1.12
N PRO A 81 -3.92 1.19 -0.02
CA PRO A 81 -5.17 1.88 0.29
C PRO A 81 -5.38 3.11 -0.60
N ALA A 82 -6.51 3.79 -0.40
CA ALA A 82 -6.73 5.12 -0.91
C ALA A 82 -5.73 6.12 -0.30
N GLU A 83 -5.62 7.32 -0.88
CA GLU A 83 -4.67 8.35 -0.44
C GLU A 83 -4.74 8.67 1.06
N THR A 84 -5.92 8.63 1.63
CA THR A 84 -6.16 8.90 3.07
C THR A 84 -6.35 7.64 3.89
N GLY A 85 -5.93 6.48 3.38
CA GLY A 85 -6.17 5.21 4.04
C GLY A 85 -7.66 4.92 4.20
N LEU A 86 -8.06 4.47 5.38
CA LEU A 86 -9.46 4.15 5.70
C LEU A 86 -10.24 5.34 6.30
N THR A 87 -9.61 6.51 6.48
CA THR A 87 -10.22 7.64 7.19
C THR A 87 -11.33 8.31 6.41
N CYS A 88 -11.18 8.43 5.09
CA CYS A 88 -12.21 8.95 4.21
C CYS A 88 -12.00 8.46 2.77
N ASN A 89 -13.02 8.66 1.93
CA ASN A 89 -13.00 8.23 0.54
C ASN A 89 -12.35 9.29 -0.37
N SER A 90 -11.05 9.62 -0.17
CA SER A 90 -10.34 10.50 -1.08
C SER A 90 -9.95 9.79 -2.37
N TRP A 91 -9.87 10.53 -3.46
CA TRP A 91 -9.58 9.98 -4.78
C TRP A 91 -10.41 8.73 -5.12
N TYR A 92 -11.70 8.80 -4.74
CA TYR A 92 -12.72 7.76 -5.04
C TYR A 92 -12.40 6.38 -4.43
N GLY A 93 -11.62 6.31 -3.37
CA GLY A 93 -11.24 5.06 -2.69
C GLY A 93 -10.40 4.11 -3.55
N LYS A 94 -9.70 4.61 -4.55
CA LYS A 94 -8.86 3.80 -5.44
C LYS A 94 -7.53 3.45 -4.78
N ALA A 95 -6.94 2.30 -5.17
CA ALA A 95 -5.59 1.94 -4.77
C ALA A 95 -4.61 3.02 -5.26
N HIS A 96 -3.94 3.68 -4.33
CA HIS A 96 -3.16 4.88 -4.60
C HIS A 96 -1.66 4.56 -4.58
N LEU A 97 -1.09 4.19 -5.73
CA LEU A 97 0.28 3.68 -5.82
C LEU A 97 1.34 4.73 -5.51
N GLU A 98 1.05 6.01 -5.79
CA GLU A 98 1.93 7.11 -5.40
C GLU A 98 2.07 7.19 -3.88
N MET A 99 0.94 7.16 -3.16
CA MET A 99 0.91 7.33 -1.71
C MET A 99 1.32 6.07 -0.94
N HIS A 100 1.24 4.89 -1.54
CA HIS A 100 1.64 3.65 -0.91
C HIS A 100 3.09 3.70 -0.39
N TYR A 101 4.00 4.29 -1.15
CA TYR A 101 5.37 4.49 -0.71
C TYR A 101 5.42 5.37 0.56
N TRP A 102 4.77 6.52 0.53
CA TRP A 102 4.77 7.46 1.65
C TRP A 102 4.08 6.90 2.90
N HIS A 103 3.05 6.08 2.69
CA HIS A 103 2.33 5.44 3.79
C HIS A 103 3.15 4.33 4.46
N MET A 104 3.93 3.55 3.71
CA MET A 104 4.44 2.28 4.23
C MET A 104 5.97 2.09 4.18
N ALA A 105 6.73 2.92 3.45
CA ALA A 105 8.18 2.78 3.36
C ALA A 105 8.93 2.95 4.71
N TRP A 106 8.29 3.57 5.69
CA TRP A 106 8.80 3.71 7.05
C TRP A 106 8.81 2.40 7.83
N ALA A 107 7.89 1.48 7.55
CA ALA A 107 7.67 0.29 8.38
C ALA A 107 8.91 -0.62 8.49
N PRO A 108 9.64 -0.95 7.41
CA PRO A 108 10.90 -1.69 7.53
C PRO A 108 11.96 -0.95 8.34
N LEU A 109 12.03 0.38 8.25
CA LEU A 109 12.97 1.20 9.01
C LEU A 109 12.74 1.10 10.52
N TRP A 110 11.50 0.86 10.93
CA TRP A 110 11.09 0.69 12.32
C TRP A 110 11.00 -0.78 12.75
N GLY A 111 11.47 -1.71 11.92
CA GLY A 111 11.55 -3.13 12.25
C GLY A 111 10.28 -3.93 11.95
N HIS A 112 9.42 -3.41 11.07
CA HIS A 112 8.15 -4.05 10.67
C HIS A 112 8.07 -4.26 9.15
N PRO A 113 9.05 -4.95 8.52
CA PRO A 113 9.07 -5.15 7.08
C PRO A 113 7.85 -5.93 6.56
N GLU A 114 7.24 -6.78 7.39
CA GLU A 114 6.06 -7.57 7.06
C GLU A 114 4.84 -6.71 6.74
N LEU A 115 4.72 -5.53 7.32
CA LEU A 115 3.60 -4.61 7.06
C LEU A 115 3.62 -4.05 5.64
N LEU A 116 4.80 -3.82 5.08
CA LEU A 116 4.95 -3.39 3.69
C LEU A 116 4.91 -4.58 2.74
N THR A 117 5.63 -5.68 3.07
CA THR A 117 5.79 -6.84 2.19
C THR A 117 4.46 -7.51 1.83
N ARG A 118 3.47 -7.49 2.73
CA ARG A 118 2.18 -8.14 2.50
C ARG A 118 1.42 -7.62 1.29
N SER A 119 1.69 -6.42 0.82
CA SER A 119 1.05 -5.83 -0.35
C SER A 119 1.76 -6.15 -1.67
N PHE A 120 2.97 -6.75 -1.65
CA PHE A 120 3.73 -6.95 -2.89
C PHE A 120 3.16 -8.06 -3.78
N ASP A 121 2.50 -9.05 -3.21
CA ASP A 121 1.84 -10.09 -3.98
C ASP A 121 0.71 -9.53 -4.84
N TRP A 122 0.00 -8.51 -4.36
CA TRP A 122 -0.99 -7.80 -5.16
C TRP A 122 -0.37 -7.10 -6.40
N TYR A 123 0.86 -6.57 -6.31
CA TYR A 123 1.54 -6.03 -7.50
C TYR A 123 1.84 -7.12 -8.53
N ILE A 124 2.13 -8.35 -8.09
CA ILE A 124 2.29 -9.50 -8.99
C ILE A 124 0.94 -9.84 -9.63
N ASP A 125 -0.13 -9.89 -8.86
CA ASP A 125 -1.48 -10.22 -9.34
C ASP A 125 -1.97 -9.25 -10.42
N ILE A 126 -1.62 -7.96 -10.32
CA ILE A 126 -2.03 -6.94 -11.30
C ILE A 126 -0.97 -6.65 -12.37
N LEU A 127 0.14 -7.37 -12.41
CA LEU A 127 1.26 -7.08 -13.31
C LEU A 127 0.84 -7.07 -14.79
N ASP A 128 0.01 -8.01 -15.20
CA ASP A 128 -0.48 -8.07 -16.59
C ASP A 128 -1.32 -6.84 -16.95
N GLU A 129 -2.12 -6.34 -16.03
CA GLU A 129 -2.87 -5.10 -16.27
C GLU A 129 -1.96 -3.87 -16.27
N ALA A 130 -0.93 -3.83 -15.44
CA ALA A 130 0.09 -2.77 -15.45
C ALA A 130 0.86 -2.75 -16.81
N LYS A 131 1.11 -3.93 -17.41
CA LYS A 131 1.70 -4.03 -18.76
C LYS A 131 0.72 -3.55 -19.83
N LYS A 132 -0.56 -3.84 -19.72
CA LYS A 132 -1.58 -3.28 -20.62
C LYS A 132 -1.69 -1.76 -20.49
N ASN A 133 -1.58 -1.22 -19.27
CA ASN A 133 -1.56 0.22 -19.05
C ASN A 133 -0.35 0.87 -19.76
N ALA A 134 0.83 0.25 -19.72
CA ALA A 134 1.99 0.69 -20.49
C ALA A 134 1.72 0.66 -22.00
N SER A 135 1.25 -0.48 -22.51
CA SER A 135 0.99 -0.69 -23.94
C SER A 135 -0.05 0.27 -24.51
N ARG A 136 -1.12 0.58 -23.76
CA ARG A 136 -2.14 1.59 -24.18
C ARG A 136 -1.53 2.98 -24.39
N ASN A 137 -0.41 3.27 -23.76
CA ASN A 137 0.33 4.52 -23.91
C ASN A 137 1.53 4.41 -24.86
N GLY A 138 1.69 3.28 -25.54
CA GLY A 138 2.76 3.06 -26.51
C GLY A 138 4.09 2.61 -25.92
N TYR A 139 4.12 2.21 -24.64
CA TYR A 139 5.34 1.81 -23.93
C TYR A 139 5.38 0.33 -23.62
N LYS A 140 6.60 -0.19 -23.39
CA LYS A 140 6.88 -1.55 -22.90
C LYS A 140 6.93 -1.59 -21.38
N GLY A 141 7.03 -2.82 -20.83
CA GLY A 141 7.15 -3.05 -19.39
C GLY A 141 5.85 -2.80 -18.63
N ALA A 142 5.95 -2.54 -17.33
CA ALA A 142 4.82 -2.32 -16.44
C ALA A 142 4.72 -0.86 -16.01
N ARG A 143 3.56 -0.26 -16.24
CA ARG A 143 3.25 1.09 -15.80
C ARG A 143 2.41 1.07 -14.53
N TRP A 144 2.97 1.61 -13.48
CA TRP A 144 2.31 1.82 -12.20
C TRP A 144 1.71 3.23 -12.17
N THR A 145 0.45 3.38 -12.57
CA THR A 145 -0.20 4.67 -12.59
C THR A 145 -0.51 5.16 -11.17
N LYS A 146 -0.68 6.46 -11.00
CA LYS A 146 -0.91 7.08 -9.69
C LYS A 146 -2.01 6.38 -8.90
N MET A 147 -3.13 6.10 -9.55
CA MET A 147 -4.29 5.44 -8.96
C MET A 147 -4.80 4.36 -9.91
N VAL A 148 -5.13 3.22 -9.36
CA VAL A 148 -5.70 2.10 -10.12
C VAL A 148 -6.91 1.51 -9.39
N SER A 149 -7.75 0.76 -10.11
CA SER A 149 -8.72 -0.10 -9.48
C SER A 149 -8.01 -1.23 -8.73
N TYR A 150 -8.72 -1.97 -7.90
CA TYR A 150 -8.15 -3.13 -7.21
C TYR A 150 -7.72 -4.27 -8.15
N THR A 151 -8.14 -4.23 -9.40
CA THR A 151 -7.69 -5.13 -10.48
C THR A 151 -6.54 -4.56 -11.31
N GLY A 152 -5.98 -3.42 -10.94
CA GLY A 152 -4.86 -2.78 -11.63
C GLY A 152 -5.24 -1.90 -12.82
N SER A 153 -6.52 -1.85 -13.22
CA SER A 153 -6.96 -1.02 -14.32
C SER A 153 -6.79 0.46 -13.99
N ASP A 154 -6.31 1.22 -14.96
CA ASP A 154 -6.10 2.66 -14.82
C ASP A 154 -7.42 3.39 -14.51
N CYS A 155 -7.34 4.40 -13.66
CA CYS A 155 -8.49 5.19 -13.27
C CYS A 155 -8.62 6.43 -14.13
N PRO A 156 -9.86 6.82 -14.50
CA PRO A 156 -10.10 8.04 -15.23
C PRO A 156 -9.55 9.25 -14.48
N SER A 157 -8.52 9.86 -15.02
CA SER A 157 -7.89 11.07 -14.48
C SER A 157 -7.21 11.81 -15.64
N LYS A 158 -7.35 13.14 -15.68
CA LYS A 158 -6.66 13.96 -16.67
C LYS A 158 -5.15 14.06 -16.39
N ILE A 159 -4.72 13.83 -15.15
CA ILE A 159 -3.36 14.04 -14.68
C ILE A 159 -2.65 12.71 -14.43
N ALA A 160 -3.31 11.73 -13.84
CA ALA A 160 -2.68 10.48 -13.43
C ALA A 160 -1.92 9.75 -14.55
N PRO A 161 -2.38 9.74 -15.83
CA PRO A 161 -1.61 9.14 -16.91
C PRO A 161 -0.27 9.82 -17.19
N LEU A 162 -0.11 11.05 -16.78
CA LEU A 162 1.07 11.87 -17.04
C LEU A 162 2.13 11.78 -15.94
N LEU A 163 1.76 11.26 -14.77
CA LEU A 163 2.65 11.19 -13.62
C LEU A 163 3.51 9.92 -13.69
N VAL A 164 4.82 10.08 -13.53
CA VAL A 164 5.79 8.98 -13.65
C VAL A 164 6.70 8.82 -12.44
N TRP A 165 6.73 9.76 -11.50
CA TRP A 165 7.63 9.70 -10.34
C TRP A 165 7.38 8.51 -9.41
N GLN A 166 6.16 7.96 -9.39
CA GLN A 166 5.83 6.77 -8.60
C GLN A 166 6.34 5.46 -9.24
N GLN A 167 6.80 5.48 -10.50
CA GLN A 167 7.27 4.29 -11.20
C GLN A 167 8.35 3.52 -10.43
N PRO A 168 9.43 4.15 -9.93
CA PRO A 168 10.47 3.44 -9.21
C PRO A 168 10.10 3.06 -7.77
N HIS A 169 8.95 3.48 -7.26
CA HIS A 169 8.59 3.25 -5.85
C HIS A 169 8.63 1.76 -5.47
N ILE A 170 8.10 0.88 -6.31
CA ILE A 170 8.11 -0.56 -6.02
C ILE A 170 9.53 -1.12 -5.91
N ILE A 171 10.46 -0.66 -6.76
CA ILE A 171 11.87 -1.08 -6.70
C ILE A 171 12.48 -0.63 -5.37
N ASN A 172 12.25 0.63 -5.00
CA ASN A 172 12.80 1.17 -3.77
C ASN A 172 12.16 0.52 -2.52
N MET A 173 10.85 0.25 -2.53
CA MET A 173 10.19 -0.45 -1.43
C MET A 173 10.76 -1.86 -1.23
N LEU A 174 11.02 -2.60 -2.31
CA LEU A 174 11.68 -3.92 -2.25
C LEU A 174 13.09 -3.81 -1.65
N GLN A 175 13.86 -2.80 -2.06
CA GLN A 175 15.20 -2.54 -1.53
C GLN A 175 15.18 -2.17 -0.04
N ILE A 176 14.28 -1.29 0.38
CA ILE A 176 14.14 -0.90 1.80
C ILE A 176 13.86 -2.12 2.69
N VAL A 177 13.05 -3.07 2.22
CA VAL A 177 12.80 -4.32 2.96
C VAL A 177 14.08 -5.13 3.10
N ILE A 178 14.86 -5.28 2.04
CA ILE A 178 16.14 -6.02 2.09
C ILE A 178 17.11 -5.35 3.06
N ASP A 179 17.28 -4.03 2.95
CA ASP A 179 18.25 -3.27 3.73
C ASP A 179 17.93 -3.21 5.23
N ASN A 180 16.66 -3.40 5.59
CA ASN A 180 16.19 -3.25 6.97
C ASN A 180 15.63 -4.54 7.59
N ASN A 181 15.63 -5.66 6.87
CA ASN A 181 15.25 -6.92 7.45
C ASN A 181 16.42 -7.47 8.30
N THR A 182 16.17 -7.66 9.57
CA THR A 182 17.16 -8.14 10.55
C THR A 182 16.90 -9.58 10.98
N SER A 183 15.98 -10.29 10.33
CA SER A 183 15.72 -11.70 10.62
C SER A 183 16.83 -12.58 10.06
N ASP A 184 17.40 -13.45 10.89
CA ASP A 184 18.41 -14.43 10.46
C ASP A 184 17.86 -15.42 9.42
N ASP A 185 16.54 -15.64 9.41
CA ASP A 185 15.85 -16.55 8.49
C ASP A 185 15.44 -15.86 7.16
N PHE A 186 15.78 -14.59 6.96
CA PHE A 186 15.40 -13.87 5.75
C PHE A 186 16.28 -14.27 4.55
N ASP A 187 15.74 -15.09 3.68
CA ASP A 187 16.40 -15.47 2.42
C ASP A 187 16.22 -14.37 1.37
N VAL A 188 17.22 -13.48 1.27
CA VAL A 188 17.30 -12.39 0.28
C VAL A 188 17.20 -12.92 -1.15
N LYS A 189 17.80 -14.09 -1.45
CA LYS A 189 17.80 -14.67 -2.79
C LYS A 189 16.40 -15.17 -3.17
N ALA A 190 15.72 -15.85 -2.28
CA ALA A 190 14.34 -16.29 -2.50
C ALA A 190 13.40 -15.10 -2.64
N TYR A 191 13.55 -14.08 -1.78
CA TYR A 191 12.79 -12.83 -1.84
C TYR A 191 12.99 -12.11 -3.18
N MET A 192 14.24 -11.90 -3.60
CA MET A 192 14.55 -11.27 -4.90
C MET A 192 14.05 -12.11 -6.07
N SER A 193 14.17 -13.44 -6.02
CA SER A 193 13.65 -14.31 -7.08
C SER A 193 12.14 -14.18 -7.23
N LYS A 194 11.40 -14.07 -6.12
CA LYS A 194 9.94 -13.90 -6.14
C LYS A 194 9.52 -12.58 -6.78
N TYR A 195 10.18 -11.48 -6.44
CA TYR A 195 9.75 -10.14 -6.83
C TYR A 195 10.55 -9.54 -8.01
N TRP A 196 11.55 -10.27 -8.54
CA TRP A 196 12.40 -9.80 -9.63
C TRP A 196 11.60 -9.35 -10.85
N ILE A 197 10.49 -10.01 -11.14
CA ILE A 197 9.64 -9.66 -12.27
C ILE A 197 9.08 -8.23 -12.15
N LEU A 198 8.78 -7.76 -10.95
CA LEU A 198 8.32 -6.38 -10.70
C LEU A 198 9.45 -5.39 -10.99
N VAL A 199 10.66 -5.68 -10.53
CA VAL A 199 11.85 -4.86 -10.79
C VAL A 199 12.13 -4.77 -12.30
N LYS A 200 12.17 -5.94 -12.97
CA LYS A 200 12.44 -6.03 -14.39
C LYS A 200 11.45 -5.23 -15.23
N GLU A 201 10.17 -5.50 -15.06
CA GLU A 201 9.13 -4.89 -15.90
C GLU A 201 8.97 -3.39 -15.60
N THR A 202 9.24 -2.95 -14.38
CA THR A 202 9.31 -1.53 -14.01
C THR A 202 10.50 -0.86 -14.69
N ALA A 203 11.67 -1.47 -14.65
CA ALA A 203 12.87 -0.95 -15.30
C ALA A 203 12.71 -0.88 -16.82
N VAL A 204 12.09 -1.90 -17.44
CA VAL A 204 11.77 -1.90 -18.88
C VAL A 204 10.88 -0.72 -19.24
N PHE A 205 9.85 -0.42 -18.43
CA PHE A 205 9.01 0.75 -18.68
C PHE A 205 9.80 2.05 -18.58
N ILE A 206 10.60 2.22 -17.52
CA ILE A 206 11.39 3.44 -17.32
C ILE A 206 12.36 3.63 -18.49
N ALA A 207 13.06 2.57 -18.92
CA ALA A 207 14.01 2.63 -20.03
C ALA A 207 13.35 2.97 -21.37
N ASP A 208 12.14 2.44 -21.62
CA ASP A 208 11.38 2.69 -22.86
C ASP A 208 10.72 4.09 -22.87
N TYR A 209 10.52 4.68 -21.66
CA TYR A 209 9.94 6.01 -21.47
C TYR A 209 10.97 7.14 -21.65
N LEU A 210 12.26 6.85 -21.51
CA LEU A 210 13.32 7.84 -21.65
C LEU A 210 13.53 8.21 -23.12
N VAL A 211 13.66 9.50 -23.39
CA VAL A 211 13.97 10.04 -24.72
C VAL A 211 15.42 10.51 -24.74
N TYR A 212 16.22 9.92 -25.62
CA TYR A 212 17.60 10.34 -25.82
C TYR A 212 17.67 11.62 -26.64
N ASP A 213 18.37 12.62 -26.11
CA ASP A 213 18.70 13.86 -26.83
C ASP A 213 20.16 13.77 -27.34
N PRO A 214 20.38 13.59 -28.66
CA PRO A 214 21.71 13.49 -29.22
C PRO A 214 22.47 14.82 -29.20
N MET A 215 21.79 15.96 -29.02
CA MET A 215 22.44 17.28 -29.01
C MET A 215 23.15 17.55 -27.69
N SER A 216 22.60 17.05 -26.59
CA SER A 216 23.16 17.23 -25.25
C SER A 216 23.75 15.94 -24.66
N ASP A 217 23.68 14.82 -25.40
CA ASP A 217 24.12 13.49 -24.95
C ASP A 217 23.50 13.07 -23.58
N ILE A 218 22.19 13.33 -23.43
CA ILE A 218 21.45 12.99 -22.20
C ILE A 218 20.15 12.27 -22.52
N TYR A 219 19.66 11.52 -21.53
CA TYR A 219 18.33 10.99 -21.54
C TYR A 219 17.40 11.90 -20.76
N ASN A 220 16.30 12.29 -21.38
CA ASN A 220 15.27 13.11 -20.79
C ASN A 220 14.07 12.23 -20.42
N ILE A 221 13.45 12.53 -19.31
CA ILE A 221 12.06 12.17 -19.05
C ILE A 221 11.24 13.28 -19.69
N GLU A 222 10.48 12.98 -20.75
CA GLU A 222 9.57 13.97 -21.31
C GLU A 222 8.66 14.48 -20.22
N ALA A 223 8.87 15.75 -19.88
CA ALA A 223 8.27 16.34 -18.70
C ALA A 223 6.77 16.41 -18.87
N VAL A 224 6.10 15.64 -18.09
CA VAL A 224 4.76 15.96 -17.75
C VAL A 224 4.79 16.96 -16.61
N SER A 225 5.02 18.18 -16.92
CA SER A 225 4.83 19.25 -15.96
C SER A 225 3.36 19.67 -15.96
N TYR A 226 2.81 19.95 -14.78
CA TYR A 226 1.51 20.60 -14.63
C TYR A 226 1.36 21.91 -15.42
N THR A 227 2.47 22.43 -15.95
CA THR A 227 2.54 23.69 -16.71
C THR A 227 2.15 23.54 -18.18
N HIS A 228 2.04 22.34 -18.74
CA HIS A 228 1.65 22.11 -20.13
C HIS A 228 0.17 21.77 -20.34
N LEU A 229 -0.63 21.81 -19.28
CA LEU A 229 -2.10 21.61 -19.34
C LEU A 229 -2.85 22.95 -19.44
N ARG A 230 -2.36 23.88 -20.26
CA ARG A 230 -3.11 25.09 -20.64
C ARG A 230 -3.91 24.88 -21.91
#